data_5e7b07406bc38cfbfe730d0708ce0e6f
#
_entry.id   5e7b07406bc38cfbfe730d0708ce0e6f
#
_cell.length_a   1.000
_cell.length_b   1.000
_cell.length_c   1.000
_cell.angle_alpha   90.00
_cell.angle_beta   90.00
_cell.angle_gamma   90.00
#
_symmetry.space_group_name_H-M   'P 1'
#
loop_
_entity.id
_entity.type
_entity.pdbx_description
1 polymer ?
#
loop_
_entity_poly.entity_id
_entity_poly.type
_entity_poly.pdbx_seq_one_letter_code
_entity_poly.pdbx_strand_id
1 'polypeptide(L)'
;KILKSLVNKKNCLFVGPSYKKIKSKKSFVYTKKFDFSCLFFDVKKVKKFNFYDEDFSFYWEDIDLLTRVNNSKYKMIISNRAFAIHNKSQSTENSFAVKIHKVMNFKFGELVYGYKYRTLSKIKILRHLYLCPLRMIIYLIFLNQKKFLLNLSYLLGTLKFIKFLVKKI
;
A
#
# COMPACT_ATOMS: atom_id res chain seq x y z
N LYS A 1 -16.27 -2.54 -22.54
CA LYS A 1 -16.19 -1.37 -23.47
C LYS A 1 -16.01 -0.04 -22.70
N ILE A 2 -16.79 0.25 -21.63
CA ILE A 2 -16.76 1.52 -20.87
C ILE A 2 -15.37 1.85 -20.31
N LEU A 3 -14.73 0.93 -19.60
CA LEU A 3 -13.42 1.19 -18.98
C LEU A 3 -12.34 1.42 -20.05
N LYS A 4 -12.39 0.68 -21.17
CA LYS A 4 -11.46 0.84 -22.29
C LYS A 4 -11.57 2.24 -22.93
N SER A 5 -12.77 2.77 -23.10
CA SER A 5 -12.95 4.13 -23.65
C SER A 5 -12.45 5.22 -22.72
N LEU A 6 -12.54 5.01 -21.40
CA LEU A 6 -12.05 5.97 -20.40
C LEU A 6 -10.53 5.97 -20.29
N VAL A 7 -9.86 4.80 -20.40
CA VAL A 7 -8.39 4.73 -20.33
C VAL A 7 -7.70 5.35 -21.52
N ASN A 8 -8.39 5.41 -22.66
CA ASN A 8 -7.88 6.06 -23.87
C ASN A 8 -7.86 7.59 -23.78
N LYS A 9 -8.50 8.19 -22.77
CA LYS A 9 -8.42 9.64 -22.57
C LYS A 9 -6.97 10.08 -22.35
N LYS A 10 -6.62 11.23 -22.97
CA LYS A 10 -5.32 11.87 -22.76
C LYS A 10 -5.08 12.08 -21.26
N ASN A 11 -3.91 11.75 -20.78
CA ASN A 11 -3.53 11.84 -19.37
C ASN A 11 -4.30 10.92 -18.40
N CYS A 12 -5.16 10.01 -18.84
CA CYS A 12 -5.71 8.98 -17.95
C CYS A 12 -4.70 7.83 -17.83
N LEU A 13 -4.30 7.49 -16.62
CA LEU A 13 -3.39 6.38 -16.35
C LEU A 13 -4.16 5.14 -15.88
N PHE A 14 -5.06 5.31 -14.92
CA PHE A 14 -5.85 4.25 -14.31
C PHE A 14 -7.34 4.56 -14.35
N VAL A 15 -8.12 3.51 -14.58
CA VAL A 15 -9.58 3.53 -14.48
C VAL A 15 -10.02 2.35 -13.63
N GLY A 16 -10.84 2.61 -12.62
CA GLY A 16 -11.45 1.58 -11.78
C GLY A 16 -12.96 1.64 -11.77
N PRO A 17 -13.61 0.58 -11.31
CA PRO A 17 -15.04 0.60 -11.04
C PRO A 17 -15.35 1.39 -9.76
N SER A 18 -16.59 1.73 -9.57
CA SER A 18 -17.09 2.14 -8.26
C SER A 18 -17.34 0.91 -7.39
N TYR A 19 -16.98 0.98 -6.11
CA TYR A 19 -17.32 -0.04 -5.11
C TYR A 19 -18.62 0.26 -4.36
N LYS A 20 -19.23 1.39 -4.66
CA LYS A 20 -20.55 1.79 -4.17
C LYS A 20 -21.44 2.17 -5.33
N LYS A 21 -22.69 1.77 -5.31
CA LYS A 21 -23.67 2.26 -6.29
C LYS A 21 -23.82 3.77 -6.13
N ILE A 22 -23.33 4.53 -7.08
CA ILE A 22 -23.40 6.00 -7.07
C ILE A 22 -24.55 6.42 -7.98
N LYS A 23 -25.57 7.06 -7.40
CA LYS A 23 -26.60 7.74 -8.17
C LYS A 23 -26.04 9.08 -8.66
N SER A 24 -25.34 9.11 -9.77
CA SER A 24 -24.77 10.30 -10.37
C SER A 24 -25.10 10.39 -11.86
N LYS A 25 -25.44 11.58 -12.33
CA LYS A 25 -25.59 11.87 -13.77
C LYS A 25 -24.25 11.78 -14.52
N LYS A 26 -23.13 11.98 -13.84
CA LYS A 26 -21.78 11.88 -14.42
C LYS A 26 -21.41 10.41 -14.60
N SER A 27 -20.92 10.07 -15.79
CA SER A 27 -20.48 8.69 -16.12
C SER A 27 -19.19 8.29 -15.41
N PHE A 28 -18.37 9.24 -14.96
CA PHE A 28 -17.12 9.03 -14.24
C PHE A 28 -16.73 10.26 -13.42
N VAL A 29 -15.80 10.05 -12.48
CA VAL A 29 -15.17 11.11 -11.68
C VAL A 29 -13.65 10.96 -11.69
N TYR A 30 -12.93 12.08 -11.66
CA TYR A 30 -11.51 12.10 -11.35
C TYR A 30 -11.29 11.94 -9.85
N THR A 31 -10.26 11.22 -9.45
CA THR A 31 -9.96 10.97 -8.04
C THR A 31 -8.47 11.07 -7.76
N LYS A 32 -8.14 11.46 -6.53
CA LYS A 32 -6.79 11.37 -5.96
C LYS A 32 -6.63 10.13 -5.06
N LYS A 33 -7.73 9.44 -4.73
CA LYS A 33 -7.75 8.21 -3.94
C LYS A 33 -8.24 7.09 -4.83
N PHE A 34 -7.52 5.98 -4.84
CA PHE A 34 -7.81 4.86 -5.73
C PHE A 34 -7.61 3.54 -5.00
N ASP A 35 -8.50 2.58 -5.21
CA ASP A 35 -8.36 1.21 -4.74
C ASP A 35 -7.81 0.36 -5.89
N PHE A 36 -6.64 -0.22 -5.70
CA PHE A 36 -5.93 -0.97 -6.74
C PHE A 36 -6.38 -2.44 -6.86
N SER A 37 -7.36 -2.89 -6.09
CA SER A 37 -7.87 -4.26 -6.16
C SER A 37 -8.56 -4.60 -7.48
N CYS A 38 -9.06 -3.60 -8.22
CA CYS A 38 -9.60 -3.77 -9.56
C CYS A 38 -9.31 -2.53 -10.40
N LEU A 39 -8.39 -2.63 -11.36
CA LEU A 39 -8.02 -1.50 -12.19
C LEU A 39 -7.83 -1.89 -13.66
N PHE A 40 -8.06 -0.93 -14.53
CA PHE A 40 -7.84 -1.00 -15.95
C PHE A 40 -6.84 0.09 -16.37
N PHE A 41 -5.84 -0.23 -17.17
CA PHE A 41 -4.80 0.71 -17.57
C PHE A 41 -4.26 0.46 -18.98
N ASP A 42 -3.64 1.48 -19.55
CA ASP A 42 -2.89 1.39 -20.80
C ASP A 42 -1.44 0.98 -20.49
N VAL A 43 -1.05 -0.22 -20.91
CA VAL A 43 0.28 -0.78 -20.65
C VAL A 43 1.39 0.13 -21.15
N LYS A 44 1.23 0.79 -22.30
CA LYS A 44 2.24 1.70 -22.87
C LYS A 44 2.45 2.94 -21.98
N LYS A 45 1.36 3.50 -21.44
CA LYS A 45 1.42 4.64 -20.53
C LYS A 45 2.05 4.25 -19.20
N VAL A 46 1.67 3.09 -18.66
CA VAL A 46 2.15 2.60 -17.38
C VAL A 46 3.63 2.24 -17.42
N LYS A 47 4.11 1.59 -18.50
CA LYS A 47 5.56 1.35 -18.71
C LYS A 47 6.37 2.64 -18.70
N LYS A 48 5.89 3.69 -19.38
CA LYS A 48 6.55 5.01 -19.37
C LYS A 48 6.54 5.68 -17.99
N PHE A 49 5.57 5.32 -17.14
CA PHE A 49 5.40 5.90 -15.81
C PHE A 49 6.17 5.14 -14.71
N ASN A 50 6.74 3.97 -15.04
CA ASN A 50 7.40 3.06 -14.11
C ASN A 50 6.43 2.56 -13.01
N PHE A 51 5.64 1.53 -13.35
CA PHE A 51 4.44 1.08 -12.63
C PHE A 51 4.64 0.90 -11.12
N TYR A 52 5.34 -0.15 -10.70
CA TYR A 52 5.68 -0.37 -9.30
C TYR A 52 7.17 -0.16 -9.05
N ASP A 53 7.48 0.38 -7.90
CA ASP A 53 8.84 0.51 -7.41
C ASP A 53 9.28 -0.78 -6.71
N GLU A 54 10.37 -1.38 -7.18
CA GLU A 54 10.88 -2.67 -6.69
C GLU A 54 11.38 -2.62 -5.23
N ASP A 55 11.59 -1.43 -4.68
CA ASP A 55 11.93 -1.25 -3.27
C ASP A 55 10.77 -1.69 -2.34
N PHE A 56 9.53 -1.76 -2.84
CA PHE A 56 8.37 -2.26 -2.11
C PHE A 56 8.12 -3.72 -2.43
N SER A 57 8.38 -4.61 -1.48
CA SER A 57 8.17 -6.05 -1.68
C SER A 57 6.73 -6.51 -1.54
N PHE A 58 5.94 -5.88 -0.68
CA PHE A 58 4.52 -6.16 -0.43
C PHE A 58 3.96 -5.10 0.54
N TYR A 59 2.82 -4.49 0.22
CA TYR A 59 2.26 -3.29 0.84
C TYR A 59 3.05 -2.01 0.57
N TRP A 60 2.35 -0.90 0.49
CA TRP A 60 2.81 0.46 0.21
C TRP A 60 3.21 0.72 -1.26
N GLU A 61 3.34 -0.30 -2.11
CA GLU A 61 3.57 -0.15 -3.55
C GLU A 61 2.44 0.62 -4.23
N ASP A 62 1.20 0.40 -3.80
CA ASP A 62 0.01 1.10 -4.26
C ASP A 62 -0.02 2.56 -3.77
N ILE A 63 0.37 2.81 -2.51
CA ILE A 63 0.46 4.16 -1.94
C ILE A 63 1.58 4.96 -2.61
N ASP A 64 2.73 4.34 -2.87
CA ASP A 64 3.81 4.96 -3.63
C ASP A 64 3.36 5.34 -5.04
N LEU A 65 2.75 4.41 -5.76
CA LEU A 65 2.23 4.66 -7.10
C LEU A 65 1.18 5.78 -7.08
N LEU A 66 0.26 5.75 -6.11
CA LEU A 66 -0.75 6.79 -5.93
C LEU A 66 -0.11 8.17 -5.71
N THR A 67 0.93 8.23 -4.90
CA THR A 67 1.68 9.47 -4.62
C THR A 67 2.35 10.00 -5.89
N ARG A 68 3.02 9.12 -6.66
CA ARG A 68 3.66 9.49 -7.93
C ARG A 68 2.64 9.97 -8.98
N VAL A 69 1.50 9.30 -9.10
CA VAL A 69 0.44 9.70 -10.03
C VAL A 69 -0.14 11.04 -9.64
N ASN A 70 -0.43 11.26 -8.35
CA ASN A 70 -0.97 12.54 -7.87
C ASN A 70 -0.03 13.72 -8.07
N ASN A 71 1.29 13.47 -8.07
CA ASN A 71 2.33 14.49 -8.32
C ASN A 71 2.69 14.63 -9.81
N SER A 72 1.97 13.95 -10.70
CA SER A 72 2.20 13.97 -12.14
C SER A 72 1.04 14.66 -12.90
N LYS A 73 1.20 14.78 -14.22
CA LYS A 73 0.11 15.21 -15.13
C LYS A 73 -0.98 14.15 -15.33
N TYR A 74 -0.74 12.93 -14.89
CA TYR A 74 -1.69 11.83 -15.07
C TYR A 74 -2.87 11.92 -14.10
N LYS A 75 -3.98 11.33 -14.51
CA LYS A 75 -5.24 11.31 -13.74
C LYS A 75 -5.70 9.88 -13.55
N MET A 76 -6.42 9.66 -12.47
CA MET A 76 -7.13 8.43 -12.18
C MET A 76 -8.63 8.68 -12.27
N ILE A 77 -9.37 7.73 -12.79
CA ILE A 77 -10.80 7.82 -13.04
C ILE A 77 -11.52 6.66 -12.34
N ILE A 78 -12.58 6.98 -11.62
CA ILE A 78 -13.57 5.99 -11.17
C ILE A 78 -14.78 6.08 -12.10
N SER A 79 -15.15 4.95 -12.70
CA SER A 79 -16.35 4.85 -13.54
C SER A 79 -17.58 4.63 -12.64
N ASN A 80 -18.57 5.51 -12.75
CA ASN A 80 -19.87 5.33 -12.09
C ASN A 80 -20.78 4.34 -12.80
N ARG A 81 -20.41 3.90 -14.03
CA ARG A 81 -21.14 2.94 -14.84
C ARG A 81 -20.60 1.51 -14.74
N ALA A 82 -19.47 1.32 -14.07
CA ALA A 82 -18.90 0.02 -13.75
C ALA A 82 -18.89 -0.15 -12.23
N PHE A 83 -19.41 -1.28 -11.77
CA PHE A 83 -19.50 -1.60 -10.36
C PHE A 83 -18.77 -2.91 -10.07
N ALA A 84 -18.02 -2.96 -8.97
CA ALA A 84 -17.38 -4.17 -8.48
C ALA A 84 -17.61 -4.32 -6.99
N ILE A 85 -17.70 -5.56 -6.53
CA ILE A 85 -17.73 -5.90 -5.12
C ILE A 85 -16.34 -6.38 -4.72
N HIS A 86 -15.75 -5.74 -3.71
CA HIS A 86 -14.47 -6.15 -3.15
C HIS A 86 -14.68 -6.80 -1.78
N ASN A 87 -14.55 -8.12 -1.73
CA ASN A 87 -14.60 -8.89 -0.48
C ASN A 87 -13.21 -8.88 0.17
N LYS A 88 -12.99 -7.92 1.06
CA LYS A 88 -11.69 -7.75 1.72
C LYS A 88 -11.27 -9.01 2.49
N SER A 89 -9.98 -9.32 2.43
CA SER A 89 -9.32 -10.38 3.23
C SER A 89 -9.75 -11.83 2.96
N GLN A 90 -10.43 -12.12 1.87
CA GLN A 90 -10.81 -13.51 1.53
C GLN A 90 -9.73 -14.29 0.74
N SER A 91 -8.73 -13.61 0.21
CA SER A 91 -7.71 -14.22 -0.66
C SER A 91 -6.51 -14.80 0.08
N THR A 92 -6.44 -14.69 1.39
CA THR A 92 -5.28 -15.17 2.16
C THR A 92 -5.70 -15.99 3.36
N GLU A 93 -5.03 -17.12 3.52
CA GLU A 93 -5.16 -18.00 4.66
C GLU A 93 -4.96 -17.24 5.99
N ASN A 94 -5.76 -17.55 6.99
CA ASN A 94 -5.77 -16.83 8.26
C ASN A 94 -4.78 -17.42 9.27
N SER A 95 -3.65 -17.96 8.75
CA SER A 95 -2.62 -18.54 9.59
C SER A 95 -1.84 -17.46 10.36
N PHE A 96 -1.27 -17.87 11.48
CA PHE A 96 -0.48 -17.03 12.35
C PHE A 96 0.77 -16.45 11.66
N ALA A 97 1.49 -17.27 10.91
CA ALA A 97 2.64 -16.88 10.13
C ALA A 97 2.31 -15.81 9.10
N VAL A 98 1.18 -15.98 8.39
CA VAL A 98 0.69 -15.00 7.42
C VAL A 98 0.39 -13.64 8.07
N LYS A 99 -0.18 -13.63 9.27
CA LYS A 99 -0.43 -12.36 10.01
C LYS A 99 0.86 -11.64 10.35
N ILE A 100 1.88 -12.35 10.86
CA ILE A 100 3.19 -11.77 11.15
C ILE A 100 3.81 -11.18 9.88
N HIS A 101 3.82 -11.96 8.78
CA HIS A 101 4.38 -11.51 7.50
C HIS A 101 3.66 -10.27 6.95
N LYS A 102 2.35 -10.21 7.04
CA LYS A 102 1.56 -9.03 6.61
C LYS A 102 1.97 -7.78 7.39
N VAL A 103 1.99 -7.85 8.72
CA VAL A 103 2.32 -6.71 9.57
C VAL A 103 3.78 -6.30 9.42
N MET A 104 4.70 -7.28 9.33
CA MET A 104 6.13 -7.03 9.09
C MET A 104 6.35 -6.29 7.77
N ASN A 105 5.76 -6.77 6.66
CA ASN A 105 5.91 -6.13 5.35
C ASN A 105 5.21 -4.78 5.28
N PHE A 106 4.05 -4.64 5.92
CA PHE A 106 3.39 -3.34 6.04
C PHE A 106 4.30 -2.32 6.74
N LYS A 107 4.95 -2.74 7.84
CA LYS A 107 5.89 -1.88 8.59
C LYS A 107 7.13 -1.56 7.79
N PHE A 108 7.70 -2.53 7.11
CA PHE A 108 8.82 -2.33 6.20
C PHE A 108 8.48 -1.31 5.11
N GLY A 109 7.37 -1.51 4.38
CA GLY A 109 6.95 -0.59 3.32
C GLY A 109 6.67 0.83 3.84
N GLU A 110 6.08 0.97 5.04
CA GLU A 110 5.90 2.28 5.69
C GLU A 110 7.22 3.03 5.89
N LEU A 111 8.26 2.31 6.33
CA LEU A 111 9.58 2.90 6.56
C LEU A 111 10.29 3.24 5.24
N VAL A 112 10.20 2.37 4.23
CA VAL A 112 10.74 2.64 2.87
C VAL A 112 10.06 3.86 2.26
N TYR A 113 8.73 3.94 2.35
CA TYR A 113 7.96 5.10 1.87
C TYR A 113 8.40 6.39 2.59
N GLY A 114 8.48 6.35 3.91
CA GLY A 114 8.92 7.49 4.70
C GLY A 114 10.37 7.93 4.37
N TYR A 115 11.26 6.98 4.09
CA TYR A 115 12.62 7.26 3.64
C TYR A 115 12.63 7.92 2.25
N LYS A 116 11.94 7.33 1.29
CA LYS A 116 11.84 7.81 -0.09
C LYS A 116 11.29 9.24 -0.18
N TYR A 117 10.26 9.54 0.58
CA TYR A 117 9.60 10.86 0.59
C TYR A 117 10.10 11.81 1.69
N ARG A 118 11.20 11.46 2.36
CA ARG A 118 11.85 12.29 3.41
C ARG A 118 10.92 12.65 4.59
N THR A 119 9.93 11.80 4.86
CA THR A 119 9.00 11.98 5.99
C THR A 119 9.35 11.09 7.18
N LEU A 120 10.41 10.26 7.07
CA LEU A 120 10.83 9.33 8.10
C LEU A 120 11.62 10.04 9.19
N SER A 121 11.10 9.98 10.41
CA SER A 121 11.85 10.43 11.61
C SER A 121 12.78 9.33 12.12
N LYS A 122 14.05 9.67 12.40
CA LYS A 122 15.00 8.76 13.06
C LYS A 122 14.48 8.28 14.43
N ILE A 123 13.78 9.13 15.16
CA ILE A 123 13.14 8.80 16.45
C ILE A 123 12.14 7.64 16.28
N LYS A 124 11.41 7.57 15.16
CA LYS A 124 10.47 6.49 14.87
C LYS A 124 11.18 5.13 14.78
N ILE A 125 12.33 5.09 14.12
CA ILE A 125 13.15 3.86 14.00
C ILE A 125 13.65 3.45 15.37
N LEU A 126 14.30 4.38 16.10
CA LEU A 126 14.83 4.12 17.45
C LEU A 126 13.73 3.63 18.38
N ARG A 127 12.56 4.28 18.37
CA ARG A 127 11.41 3.85 19.16
C ARG A 127 11.01 2.40 18.89
N HIS A 128 11.03 1.93 17.65
CA HIS A 128 10.72 0.54 17.35
C HIS A 128 11.81 -0.43 17.80
N LEU A 129 13.08 -0.03 17.72
CA LEU A 129 14.19 -0.88 18.19
C LEU A 129 14.21 -1.06 19.71
N TYR A 130 13.87 -0.02 20.48
CA TYR A 130 13.91 -0.08 21.94
C TYR A 130 12.57 -0.45 22.58
N LEU A 131 11.47 0.16 22.15
CA LEU A 131 10.17 -0.08 22.79
C LEU A 131 9.49 -1.38 22.38
N CYS A 132 9.76 -1.90 21.17
CA CYS A 132 9.14 -3.17 20.79
C CYS A 132 9.68 -4.34 21.66
N PRO A 133 11.00 -4.53 21.83
CA PRO A 133 11.51 -5.57 22.74
C PRO A 133 10.99 -5.42 24.18
N LEU A 134 11.00 -4.19 24.73
CA LEU A 134 10.50 -3.94 26.07
C LEU A 134 9.02 -4.32 26.22
N ARG A 135 8.19 -3.91 25.28
CA ARG A 135 6.77 -4.28 25.25
C ARG A 135 6.55 -5.77 25.05
N MET A 136 7.41 -6.44 24.28
CA MET A 136 7.32 -7.90 24.09
C MET A 136 7.53 -8.62 25.43
N ILE A 137 8.51 -8.21 26.26
CA ILE A 137 8.72 -8.76 27.60
C ILE A 137 7.47 -8.56 28.46
N ILE A 138 6.91 -7.35 28.51
CA ILE A 138 5.68 -7.05 29.24
C ILE A 138 4.53 -7.96 28.78
N TYR A 139 4.32 -8.07 27.45
CA TYR A 139 3.22 -8.87 26.91
C TYR A 139 3.43 -10.39 27.08
N LEU A 140 4.67 -10.83 27.19
CA LEU A 140 4.98 -12.22 27.56
C LEU A 140 4.56 -12.50 29.01
N ILE A 141 4.92 -11.62 29.97
CA ILE A 141 4.52 -11.73 31.37
C ILE A 141 2.99 -11.77 31.52
N PHE A 142 2.28 -10.89 30.80
CA PHE A 142 0.81 -10.84 30.82
C PHE A 142 0.13 -11.82 29.88
N LEU A 143 0.85 -12.78 29.29
CA LEU A 143 0.36 -13.79 28.34
C LEU A 143 -0.46 -13.21 27.18
N ASN A 144 -0.20 -11.95 26.80
CA ASN A 144 -0.91 -11.27 25.71
C ASN A 144 -0.25 -11.56 24.36
N GLN A 145 -0.50 -12.76 23.85
CA GLN A 145 0.08 -13.29 22.62
C GLN A 145 -0.14 -12.36 21.41
N LYS A 146 -1.35 -11.80 21.25
CA LYS A 146 -1.66 -10.91 20.10
C LYS A 146 -0.78 -9.67 20.08
N LYS A 147 -0.62 -8.99 21.25
CA LYS A 147 0.22 -7.79 21.35
C LYS A 147 1.72 -8.11 21.27
N PHE A 148 2.14 -9.25 21.82
CA PHE A 148 3.51 -9.75 21.66
C PHE A 148 3.88 -9.85 20.16
N LEU A 149 3.07 -10.54 19.37
CA LEU A 149 3.33 -10.77 17.96
C LEU A 149 3.26 -9.50 17.12
N LEU A 150 2.37 -8.58 17.47
CA LEU A 150 2.32 -7.28 16.80
C LEU A 150 3.66 -6.54 16.98
N ASN A 151 4.22 -6.52 18.20
CA ASN A 151 5.50 -5.86 18.45
C ASN A 151 6.68 -6.62 17.81
N LEU A 152 6.66 -7.95 17.80
CA LEU A 152 7.62 -8.77 17.07
C LEU A 152 7.60 -8.42 15.58
N SER A 153 6.42 -8.35 14.97
CA SER A 153 6.27 -7.99 13.56
C SER A 153 6.79 -6.59 13.24
N TYR A 154 6.56 -5.62 14.12
CA TYR A 154 7.10 -4.26 13.97
C TYR A 154 8.63 -4.24 14.09
N LEU A 155 9.20 -4.99 15.02
CA LEU A 155 10.65 -5.12 15.17
C LEU A 155 11.26 -5.74 13.91
N LEU A 156 10.73 -6.87 13.45
CA LEU A 156 11.20 -7.55 12.24
C LEU A 156 11.11 -6.67 10.99
N GLY A 157 10.01 -5.92 10.82
CA GLY A 157 9.85 -4.97 9.73
C GLY A 157 10.88 -3.83 9.78
N THR A 158 11.21 -3.37 10.99
CA THR A 158 12.24 -2.33 11.19
C THR A 158 13.65 -2.86 10.91
N LEU A 159 13.96 -4.08 11.34
CA LEU A 159 15.25 -4.74 11.03
C LEU A 159 15.41 -5.00 9.52
N LYS A 160 14.34 -5.44 8.85
CA LYS A 160 14.32 -5.58 7.38
C LYS A 160 14.62 -4.24 6.69
N PHE A 161 14.07 -3.13 7.20
CA PHE A 161 14.34 -1.80 6.67
C PHE A 161 15.81 -1.36 6.90
N ILE A 162 16.39 -1.62 8.06
CA ILE A 162 17.81 -1.33 8.32
C ILE A 162 18.70 -2.11 7.34
N LYS A 163 18.41 -3.41 7.14
CA LYS A 163 19.13 -4.23 6.14
C LYS A 163 18.98 -3.68 4.72
N PHE A 164 17.81 -3.16 4.38
CA PHE A 164 17.58 -2.46 3.10
C PHE A 164 18.45 -1.21 2.97
N LEU A 165 18.55 -0.37 4.00
CA LEU A 165 19.40 0.82 3.98
C LEU A 165 20.88 0.47 3.77
N VAL A 166 21.39 -0.54 4.48
CA VAL A 166 22.79 -0.99 4.35
C VAL A 166 23.12 -1.46 2.93
N LYS A 167 22.14 -2.02 2.21
CA LYS A 167 22.34 -2.45 0.80
C LYS A 167 22.30 -1.29 -0.20
N LYS A 168 21.77 -0.13 0.19
CA LYS A 168 21.65 1.05 -0.67
C LYS A 168 22.84 1.99 -0.53
N ILE A 169 23.69 1.80 0.50
CA ILE A 169 24.98 2.49 0.71
C ILE A 169 26.07 1.76 -0.04
#